data_c9cd5ea4c4e7e5ed8bb8029cec61f2cd
#
_entry.id   c9cd5ea4c4e7e5ed8bb8029cec61f2cd
#
_cell.length_a   1.000
_cell.length_b   1.000
_cell.length_c   1.000
_cell.angle_alpha   90.00
_cell.angle_beta   90.00
_cell.angle_gamma   90.00
#
_symmetry.space_group_name_H-M   'P 1'
#
loop_
_entity.id
_entity.type
_entity.pdbx_description
1 polymer ?
#
loop_
_entity_poly.entity_id
_entity_poly.type
_entity_poly.pdbx_seq_one_letter_code
_entity_poly.pdbx_strand_id
1 'polypeptide(L)'
;MIFYMKLSQTVSYIEKREIMKAETKSPLKKNGAADSKLSGRIWFNICLFGFTGQMAWTLENMYFNTFLYNTVYEGGKVTGSLSSMTAIKLMVAFSAATAVITTFIMGNLSDRVNKRKIFISLGYIIWGITTGAFGFITKDNIGSLFGISDSYKVITATAVTVIVMDCVMTFFGSTSNDSAFNA
;
A
#
# COMPACT_ATOMS: atom_id res chain seq x y z
N MET A 1 -56.65 37.66 -11.44
CA MET A 1 -56.03 36.68 -10.54
C MET A 1 -56.04 35.24 -11.11
N ILE A 2 -57.16 34.73 -11.59
CA ILE A 2 -57.29 33.35 -12.14
C ILE A 2 -56.49 33.15 -13.43
N PHE A 3 -56.32 34.16 -14.28
CA PHE A 3 -55.54 34.07 -15.51
C PHE A 3 -54.06 33.91 -15.25
N TYR A 4 -53.46 34.56 -14.22
CA TYR A 4 -52.09 34.45 -13.82
C TYR A 4 -51.78 33.05 -13.24
N MET A 5 -52.68 32.46 -12.47
CA MET A 5 -52.53 31.09 -11.95
C MET A 5 -52.52 30.04 -13.06
N LYS A 6 -53.40 30.18 -14.08
CA LYS A 6 -53.42 29.28 -15.23
C LYS A 6 -52.15 29.36 -16.07
N LEU A 7 -51.63 30.58 -16.27
CA LEU A 7 -50.38 30.81 -17.02
C LEU A 7 -49.18 30.16 -16.29
N SER A 8 -49.08 30.35 -14.98
CA SER A 8 -48.04 29.73 -14.15
C SER A 8 -48.05 28.21 -14.18
N GLN A 9 -49.24 27.59 -14.11
CA GLN A 9 -49.39 26.13 -14.23
C GLN A 9 -49.00 25.61 -15.62
N THR A 10 -49.34 26.35 -16.68
CA THR A 10 -49.00 25.95 -18.04
C THR A 10 -47.52 26.05 -18.31
N VAL A 11 -46.85 27.09 -17.80
CA VAL A 11 -45.38 27.26 -17.91
C VAL A 11 -44.66 26.14 -17.15
N SER A 12 -45.09 25.85 -15.92
CA SER A 12 -44.51 24.74 -15.12
C SER A 12 -44.71 23.37 -15.79
N TYR A 13 -45.84 23.15 -16.44
CA TYR A 13 -46.11 21.92 -17.17
C TYR A 13 -45.22 21.75 -18.41
N ILE A 14 -45.00 22.85 -19.16
CA ILE A 14 -44.16 22.86 -20.34
C ILE A 14 -42.69 22.63 -19.94
N GLU A 15 -42.24 23.31 -18.87
CA GLU A 15 -40.87 23.15 -18.34
C GLU A 15 -40.60 21.71 -17.87
N LYS A 16 -41.51 21.10 -17.13
CA LYS A 16 -41.42 19.66 -16.76
C LYS A 16 -41.40 18.73 -17.98
N ARG A 17 -42.15 19.07 -19.01
CA ARG A 17 -42.22 18.27 -20.24
C ARG A 17 -40.91 18.35 -21.05
N GLU A 18 -40.28 19.52 -21.07
CA GLU A 18 -38.97 19.69 -21.73
C GLU A 18 -37.83 19.02 -20.93
N ILE A 19 -37.88 19.06 -19.59
CA ILE A 19 -36.93 18.33 -18.74
C ILE A 19 -37.07 16.82 -18.94
N MET A 20 -38.32 16.30 -18.95
CA MET A 20 -38.52 14.86 -19.24
C MET A 20 -38.10 14.44 -20.66
N LYS A 21 -38.28 15.33 -21.66
CA LYS A 21 -37.78 15.06 -23.02
C LYS A 21 -36.28 15.13 -23.12
N ALA A 22 -35.63 16.01 -22.35
CA ALA A 22 -34.17 16.08 -22.26
C ALA A 22 -33.57 14.83 -21.57
N GLU A 23 -34.20 14.34 -20.50
CA GLU A 23 -33.85 13.08 -19.86
C GLU A 23 -34.06 11.86 -20.77
N THR A 24 -35.13 11.86 -21.62
CA THR A 24 -35.40 10.75 -22.54
C THR A 24 -34.47 10.81 -23.78
N LYS A 25 -33.94 12.00 -24.14
CA LYS A 25 -32.98 12.18 -25.25
C LYS A 25 -31.53 12.06 -24.87
N SER A 26 -31.20 12.13 -23.60
CA SER A 26 -29.92 11.62 -23.12
C SER A 26 -29.98 10.10 -23.29
N PRO A 27 -29.26 9.49 -24.26
CA PRO A 27 -29.05 8.07 -24.14
C PRO A 27 -28.32 7.96 -22.82
N LEU A 28 -28.96 7.52 -21.76
CA LEU A 28 -28.34 6.82 -20.69
C LEU A 28 -27.42 5.84 -21.43
N LYS A 29 -26.15 6.23 -21.55
CA LYS A 29 -25.09 5.28 -21.71
C LYS A 29 -25.28 4.40 -20.47
N LYS A 30 -26.16 3.41 -20.59
CA LYS A 30 -26.06 2.19 -19.86
C LYS A 30 -24.64 1.72 -20.22
N ASN A 31 -23.66 2.24 -19.49
CA ASN A 31 -22.53 1.43 -19.11
C ASN A 31 -23.20 0.32 -18.31
N GLY A 32 -23.82 -0.59 -19.09
CA GLY A 32 -24.09 -1.87 -18.60
C GLY A 32 -22.79 -2.25 -17.89
N ALA A 33 -22.88 -2.68 -16.67
CA ALA A 33 -22.09 -3.78 -16.21
C ALA A 33 -22.36 -4.91 -17.23
N ALA A 34 -21.99 -4.64 -18.50
CA ALA A 34 -21.81 -5.62 -19.51
C ALA A 34 -20.73 -6.48 -18.89
N ASP A 35 -21.07 -7.71 -18.66
CA ASP A 35 -20.23 -8.86 -18.59
C ASP A 35 -18.98 -8.66 -19.49
N SER A 36 -18.12 -7.72 -19.14
CA SER A 36 -16.79 -7.58 -19.68
C SER A 36 -16.02 -8.69 -19.00
N LYS A 37 -16.24 -9.92 -19.50
CA LYS A 37 -15.37 -11.05 -19.18
C LYS A 37 -13.97 -10.54 -19.39
N LEU A 38 -13.26 -10.24 -18.29
CA LEU A 38 -11.86 -9.85 -18.35
C LEU A 38 -11.14 -10.87 -19.23
N SER A 39 -10.37 -10.39 -20.21
CA SER A 39 -9.56 -11.28 -21.04
C SER A 39 -8.74 -12.19 -20.13
N GLY A 40 -8.68 -13.49 -20.46
CA GLY A 40 -7.95 -14.47 -19.65
C GLY A 40 -6.49 -14.06 -19.37
N ARG A 41 -5.87 -13.27 -20.27
CA ARG A 41 -4.54 -12.69 -20.06
C ARG A 41 -4.51 -11.68 -18.91
N ILE A 42 -5.55 -10.86 -18.77
CA ILE A 42 -5.64 -9.86 -17.69
C ILE A 42 -5.84 -10.60 -16.37
N TRP A 43 -6.73 -11.60 -16.33
CA TRP A 43 -6.95 -12.46 -15.17
C TRP A 43 -5.67 -13.15 -14.71
N PHE A 44 -4.95 -13.76 -15.65
CA PHE A 44 -3.68 -14.43 -15.37
C PHE A 44 -2.65 -13.46 -14.76
N ASN A 45 -2.51 -12.26 -15.34
CA ASN A 45 -1.58 -11.25 -14.83
C ASN A 45 -1.94 -10.81 -13.40
N ILE A 46 -3.22 -10.54 -13.12
CA ILE A 46 -3.66 -10.15 -11.77
C ILE A 46 -3.37 -11.27 -10.76
N CYS A 47 -3.70 -12.52 -11.08
CA CYS A 47 -3.39 -13.66 -10.23
C CYS A 47 -1.88 -13.83 -10.02
N LEU A 48 -1.08 -13.69 -11.08
CA LEU A 48 0.37 -13.83 -10.99
C LEU A 48 0.99 -12.73 -10.11
N PHE A 49 0.62 -11.47 -10.31
CA PHE A 49 1.09 -10.35 -9.48
C PHE A 49 0.64 -10.50 -8.03
N GLY A 50 -0.61 -10.85 -7.79
CA GLY A 50 -1.12 -11.09 -6.44
C GLY A 50 -0.38 -12.22 -5.73
N PHE A 51 -0.19 -13.35 -6.41
CA PHE A 51 0.51 -14.50 -5.85
C PHE A 51 1.99 -14.19 -5.55
N THR A 52 2.71 -13.62 -6.51
CA THR A 52 4.13 -13.26 -6.32
C THR A 52 4.32 -12.19 -5.26
N GLY A 53 3.43 -11.20 -5.19
CA GLY A 53 3.45 -10.17 -4.14
C GLY A 53 3.24 -10.76 -2.75
N GLN A 54 2.27 -11.66 -2.58
CA GLN A 54 2.02 -12.33 -1.29
C GLN A 54 3.17 -13.26 -0.88
N MET A 55 3.76 -13.99 -1.84
CA MET A 55 4.94 -14.80 -1.56
C MET A 55 6.14 -13.95 -1.12
N ALA A 56 6.41 -12.87 -1.84
CA ALA A 56 7.50 -11.95 -1.51
C ALA A 56 7.32 -11.36 -0.12
N TRP A 57 6.11 -10.88 0.20
CA TRP A 57 5.78 -10.32 1.52
C TRP A 57 5.94 -11.34 2.65
N THR A 58 5.51 -12.59 2.43
CA THR A 58 5.66 -13.67 3.42
C THR A 58 7.11 -14.00 3.67
N LEU A 59 7.91 -14.15 2.59
CA LEU A 59 9.34 -14.44 2.69
C LEU A 59 10.10 -13.31 3.39
N GLU A 60 9.77 -12.06 3.07
CA GLU A 60 10.35 -10.88 3.69
C GLU A 60 10.12 -10.87 5.21
N ASN A 61 8.88 -11.02 5.65
CA ASN A 61 8.54 -11.05 7.06
C ASN A 61 9.23 -12.20 7.81
N MET A 62 9.26 -13.39 7.23
CA MET A 62 9.98 -14.54 7.84
C MET A 62 11.47 -14.29 7.91
N TYR A 63 12.06 -13.75 6.83
CA TYR A 63 13.50 -13.51 6.76
C TYR A 63 13.95 -12.46 7.77
N PHE A 64 13.23 -11.36 7.91
CA PHE A 64 13.58 -10.30 8.85
C PHE A 64 13.51 -10.73 10.30
N ASN A 65 12.49 -11.48 10.67
CA ASN A 65 12.41 -12.07 12.02
C ASN A 65 13.61 -12.98 12.30
N THR A 66 13.91 -13.85 11.34
CA THR A 66 15.02 -14.80 11.45
C THR A 66 16.38 -14.09 11.46
N PHE A 67 16.56 -13.09 10.60
CA PHE A 67 17.76 -12.27 10.54
C PHE A 67 17.99 -11.51 11.84
N LEU A 68 16.97 -10.85 12.35
CA LEU A 68 17.07 -10.11 13.61
C LEU A 68 17.44 -11.04 14.75
N TYR A 69 16.79 -12.20 14.87
CA TYR A 69 17.07 -13.15 15.94
C TYR A 69 18.44 -13.81 15.82
N ASN A 70 18.77 -14.38 14.67
CA ASN A 70 19.96 -15.20 14.50
C ASN A 70 21.23 -14.38 14.21
N THR A 71 21.12 -13.32 13.40
CA THR A 71 22.29 -12.55 12.95
C THR A 71 22.58 -11.38 13.86
N VAL A 72 21.57 -10.59 14.23
CA VAL A 72 21.77 -9.41 15.07
C VAL A 72 21.94 -9.80 16.53
N TYR A 73 21.07 -10.67 17.04
CA TYR A 73 21.11 -11.13 18.44
C TYR A 73 21.79 -12.48 18.67
N GLU A 74 22.39 -13.08 17.64
CA GLU A 74 23.14 -14.36 17.71
C GLU A 74 22.35 -15.47 18.40
N GLY A 75 21.06 -15.63 18.04
CA GLY A 75 20.19 -16.59 18.68
C GLY A 75 19.83 -16.24 20.13
N GLY A 76 19.86 -14.96 20.47
CA GLY A 76 19.57 -14.47 21.83
C GLY A 76 20.76 -14.51 22.79
N LYS A 77 21.95 -14.84 22.32
CA LYS A 77 23.17 -14.90 23.14
C LYS A 77 23.71 -13.52 23.49
N VAL A 78 23.48 -12.53 22.62
CA VAL A 78 23.88 -11.13 22.84
C VAL A 78 22.63 -10.26 23.01
N THR A 79 22.78 -9.21 23.78
CA THR A 79 21.69 -8.26 24.05
C THR A 79 22.14 -6.83 23.80
N GLY A 80 21.23 -6.02 23.28
CA GLY A 80 21.37 -4.58 23.19
C GLY A 80 20.44 -3.89 24.23
N SER A 81 20.07 -2.65 24.00
CA SER A 81 19.07 -1.94 24.83
C SER A 81 17.70 -2.61 24.79
N LEU A 82 17.40 -3.33 23.73
CA LEU A 82 16.20 -4.13 23.55
C LEU A 82 16.57 -5.61 23.57
N SER A 83 15.77 -6.44 24.24
CA SER A 83 15.91 -7.88 24.07
C SER A 83 15.48 -8.32 22.68
N SER A 84 15.99 -9.45 22.19
CA SER A 84 15.66 -9.97 20.86
C SER A 84 14.15 -10.10 20.62
N MET A 85 13.43 -10.63 21.60
CA MET A 85 11.97 -10.78 21.52
C MET A 85 11.22 -9.46 21.53
N THR A 86 11.71 -8.45 22.26
CA THR A 86 11.12 -7.11 22.28
C THR A 86 11.34 -6.41 20.95
N ALA A 87 12.53 -6.52 20.37
CA ALA A 87 12.85 -5.96 19.05
C ALA A 87 11.95 -6.56 17.95
N ILE A 88 11.75 -7.88 17.94
CA ILE A 88 10.85 -8.56 16.99
C ILE A 88 9.41 -8.09 17.17
N LYS A 89 8.91 -8.01 18.41
CA LYS A 89 7.55 -7.53 18.68
C LYS A 89 7.35 -6.09 18.19
N LEU A 90 8.31 -5.21 18.44
CA LEU A 90 8.27 -3.83 17.96
C LEU A 90 8.30 -3.76 16.44
N MET A 91 9.16 -4.53 15.78
CA MET A 91 9.23 -4.60 14.33
C MET A 91 7.87 -4.97 13.73
N VAL A 92 7.28 -6.08 14.18
CA VAL A 92 5.97 -6.54 13.69
C VAL A 92 4.86 -5.51 13.99
N ALA A 93 4.87 -4.89 15.17
CA ALA A 93 3.87 -3.89 15.54
C ALA A 93 3.96 -2.62 14.68
N PHE A 94 5.17 -2.10 14.46
CA PHE A 94 5.39 -0.92 13.62
C PHE A 94 5.11 -1.20 12.15
N SER A 95 5.49 -2.37 11.66
CA SER A 95 5.18 -2.82 10.30
C SER A 95 3.67 -2.90 10.07
N ALA A 96 2.93 -3.54 10.98
CA ALA A 96 1.48 -3.61 10.90
C ALA A 96 0.81 -2.22 10.95
N ALA A 97 1.26 -1.34 11.85
CA ALA A 97 0.76 0.03 11.91
C ALA A 97 1.05 0.80 10.62
N THR A 98 2.25 0.66 10.05
CA THR A 98 2.64 1.26 8.77
C THR A 98 1.75 0.76 7.64
N ALA A 99 1.47 -0.54 7.56
CA ALA A 99 0.58 -1.11 6.54
C ALA A 99 -0.82 -0.48 6.60
N VAL A 100 -1.42 -0.40 7.80
CA VAL A 100 -2.75 0.20 7.99
C VAL A 100 -2.76 1.67 7.57
N ILE A 101 -1.79 2.46 8.04
CA ILE A 101 -1.69 3.89 7.71
C ILE A 101 -1.51 4.07 6.20
N THR A 102 -0.66 3.27 5.58
CA THR A 102 -0.39 3.31 4.13
C THR A 102 -1.66 3.02 3.33
N THR A 103 -2.42 2.00 3.70
CA THR A 103 -3.68 1.65 3.03
C THR A 103 -4.67 2.82 3.05
N PHE A 104 -4.83 3.50 4.20
CA PHE A 104 -5.69 4.67 4.28
C PHE A 104 -5.21 5.85 3.42
N ILE A 105 -3.92 6.16 3.46
CA ILE A 105 -3.35 7.29 2.71
C ILE A 105 -3.38 7.00 1.21
N MET A 106 -2.91 5.82 0.80
CA MET A 106 -2.76 5.48 -0.61
C MET A 106 -4.08 5.16 -1.29
N GLY A 107 -5.06 4.60 -0.57
CA GLY A 107 -6.42 4.44 -1.08
C GLY A 107 -7.00 5.79 -1.51
N ASN A 108 -7.01 6.78 -0.60
CA ASN A 108 -7.51 8.13 -0.90
C ASN A 108 -6.69 8.87 -1.98
N LEU A 109 -5.36 8.70 -1.96
CA LEU A 109 -4.46 9.39 -2.90
C LEU A 109 -4.57 8.81 -4.31
N SER A 110 -4.64 7.48 -4.42
CA SER A 110 -4.79 6.77 -5.69
C SER A 110 -6.09 7.16 -6.41
N ASP A 111 -7.18 7.31 -5.65
CA ASP A 111 -8.48 7.73 -6.20
C ASP A 111 -8.47 9.18 -6.69
N ARG A 112 -7.79 10.09 -5.98
CA ARG A 112 -7.67 11.50 -6.38
C ARG A 112 -6.84 11.70 -7.64
N VAL A 113 -5.74 10.96 -7.78
CA VAL A 113 -4.80 11.13 -8.90
C VAL A 113 -5.27 10.39 -10.16
N ASN A 114 -6.17 9.40 -10.02
CA ASN A 114 -6.73 8.59 -11.11
C ASN A 114 -5.65 7.94 -12.04
N LYS A 115 -4.44 7.70 -11.51
CA LYS A 115 -3.29 7.14 -12.22
C LYS A 115 -2.70 5.93 -11.47
N ARG A 116 -3.55 4.98 -11.12
CA ARG A 116 -3.20 3.79 -10.33
C ARG A 116 -1.98 3.02 -10.84
N LYS A 117 -1.81 2.93 -12.16
CA LYS A 117 -0.68 2.22 -12.78
C LYS A 117 0.69 2.75 -12.36
N ILE A 118 0.81 4.06 -12.14
CA ILE A 118 2.07 4.69 -11.74
C ILE A 118 2.41 4.29 -10.30
N PHE A 119 1.42 4.29 -9.41
CA PHE A 119 1.61 3.90 -7.99
C PHE A 119 2.03 2.44 -7.87
N ILE A 120 1.40 1.54 -8.64
CA ILE A 120 1.75 0.12 -8.67
C ILE A 120 3.20 -0.05 -9.15
N SER A 121 3.53 0.51 -10.31
CA SER A 121 4.87 0.35 -10.91
C SER A 121 5.97 0.96 -10.05
N LEU A 122 5.77 2.18 -9.56
CA LEU A 122 6.74 2.88 -8.70
C LEU A 122 6.90 2.17 -7.36
N GLY A 123 5.80 1.73 -6.75
CA GLY A 123 5.81 1.00 -5.50
C GLY A 123 6.64 -0.28 -5.59
N TYR A 124 6.44 -1.12 -6.62
CA TYR A 124 7.23 -2.34 -6.82
C TYR A 124 8.71 -2.06 -7.10
N ILE A 125 9.03 -1.02 -7.89
CA ILE A 125 10.43 -0.65 -8.17
C ILE A 125 11.14 -0.23 -6.88
N ILE A 126 10.53 0.65 -6.10
CA ILE A 126 11.12 1.14 -4.85
C ILE A 126 11.19 0.02 -3.81
N TRP A 127 10.15 -0.81 -3.72
CA TRP A 127 10.17 -1.99 -2.85
C TRP A 127 11.31 -2.94 -3.21
N GLY A 128 11.55 -3.22 -4.50
CA GLY A 128 12.68 -4.03 -4.94
C GLY A 128 14.04 -3.40 -4.60
N ILE A 129 14.19 -2.08 -4.76
CA ILE A 129 15.42 -1.35 -4.40
C ILE A 129 15.65 -1.42 -2.88
N THR A 130 14.63 -1.19 -2.06
CA THR A 130 14.75 -1.25 -0.59
C THR A 130 15.06 -2.65 -0.11
N THR A 131 14.47 -3.69 -0.73
CA THR A 131 14.81 -5.09 -0.46
C THR A 131 16.28 -5.37 -0.78
N GLY A 132 16.78 -4.88 -1.91
CA GLY A 132 18.21 -4.99 -2.26
C GLY A 132 19.12 -4.25 -1.28
N ALA A 133 18.72 -3.05 -0.85
CA ALA A 133 19.46 -2.26 0.15
C ALA A 133 19.53 -2.95 1.52
N PHE A 134 18.51 -3.74 1.89
CA PHE A 134 18.53 -4.52 3.13
C PHE A 134 19.71 -5.50 3.20
N GLY A 135 20.15 -6.05 2.06
CA GLY A 135 21.31 -6.94 1.99
C GLY A 135 22.63 -6.33 2.48
N PHE A 136 22.70 -4.98 2.54
CA PHE A 136 23.87 -4.26 3.06
C PHE A 136 23.83 -4.02 4.57
N ILE A 137 22.74 -4.36 5.25
CA ILE A 137 22.58 -4.17 6.69
C ILE A 137 23.31 -5.32 7.42
N THR A 138 24.51 -5.03 7.90
CA THR A 138 25.29 -5.91 8.76
C THR A 138 25.77 -5.13 9.99
N LYS A 139 26.14 -5.82 11.07
CA LYS A 139 26.69 -5.18 12.28
C LYS A 139 27.92 -4.32 11.94
N ASP A 140 28.79 -4.86 11.09
CA ASP A 140 30.03 -4.19 10.71
C ASP A 140 29.77 -2.93 9.89
N ASN A 141 28.87 -3.00 8.92
CA ASN A 141 28.49 -1.84 8.10
C ASN A 141 27.80 -0.77 8.93
N ILE A 142 26.90 -1.16 9.83
CA ILE A 142 26.19 -0.21 10.71
C ILE A 142 27.16 0.40 11.72
N GLY A 143 28.03 -0.41 12.33
CA GLY A 143 29.09 0.09 13.24
C GLY A 143 30.01 1.11 12.57
N SER A 144 30.45 0.81 11.34
CA SER A 144 31.28 1.71 10.53
C SER A 144 30.52 2.98 10.12
N LEU A 145 29.28 2.84 9.67
CA LEU A 145 28.46 3.98 9.21
C LEU A 145 28.17 5.00 10.31
N PHE A 146 27.91 4.52 11.53
CA PHE A 146 27.61 5.37 12.68
C PHE A 146 28.84 5.66 13.55
N GLY A 147 30.02 5.12 13.22
CA GLY A 147 31.26 5.31 14.00
C GLY A 147 31.16 4.72 15.40
N ILE A 148 30.38 3.65 15.59
CA ILE A 148 30.13 3.02 16.88
C ILE A 148 31.02 1.79 17.01
N SER A 149 31.91 1.78 18.01
CA SER A 149 32.77 0.65 18.33
C SER A 149 32.27 -0.22 19.48
N ASP A 150 31.29 0.26 20.22
CA ASP A 150 30.68 -0.44 21.35
C ASP A 150 29.69 -1.50 20.84
N SER A 151 29.97 -2.76 21.09
CA SER A 151 29.19 -3.91 20.64
C SER A 151 27.70 -3.80 21.06
N TYR A 152 27.43 -3.34 22.28
CA TYR A 152 26.05 -3.15 22.77
C TYR A 152 25.28 -2.11 21.96
N LYS A 153 25.91 -0.99 21.65
CA LYS A 153 25.31 0.09 20.85
C LYS A 153 25.16 -0.31 19.38
N VAL A 154 26.12 -1.05 18.83
CA VAL A 154 26.03 -1.57 17.45
C VAL A 154 24.84 -2.51 17.28
N ILE A 155 24.63 -3.42 18.22
CA ILE A 155 23.46 -4.33 18.19
C ILE A 155 22.17 -3.53 18.22
N THR A 156 22.05 -2.55 19.12
CA THR A 156 20.87 -1.70 19.23
C THR A 156 20.65 -0.88 17.95
N ALA A 157 21.70 -0.24 17.42
CA ALA A 157 21.62 0.53 16.19
C ALA A 157 21.21 -0.34 14.99
N THR A 158 21.78 -1.55 14.87
CA THR A 158 21.42 -2.49 13.81
C THR A 158 19.96 -2.93 13.95
N ALA A 159 19.50 -3.26 15.14
CA ALA A 159 18.09 -3.63 15.38
C ALA A 159 17.13 -2.50 15.00
N VAL A 160 17.42 -1.27 15.41
CA VAL A 160 16.61 -0.10 15.05
C VAL A 160 16.61 0.14 13.53
N THR A 161 17.77 0.01 12.88
CA THR A 161 17.89 0.15 11.42
C THR A 161 17.06 -0.91 10.70
N VAL A 162 17.06 -2.16 11.15
CA VAL A 162 16.20 -3.23 10.60
C VAL A 162 14.73 -2.89 10.75
N ILE A 163 14.30 -2.42 11.92
CA ILE A 163 12.91 -2.03 12.17
C ILE A 163 12.47 -0.89 11.25
N VAL A 164 13.29 0.15 11.11
CA VAL A 164 13.01 1.28 10.22
C VAL A 164 12.93 0.83 8.77
N MET A 165 13.85 -0.02 8.34
CA MET A 165 13.90 -0.54 6.99
C MET A 165 12.67 -1.40 6.67
N ASP A 166 12.24 -2.25 7.60
CA ASP A 166 11.01 -3.04 7.50
C ASP A 166 9.77 -2.13 7.33
N CYS A 167 9.67 -1.05 8.11
CA CYS A 167 8.59 -0.07 7.94
C CYS A 167 8.61 0.59 6.55
N VAL A 168 9.78 0.97 6.04
CA VAL A 168 9.92 1.57 4.71
C VAL A 168 9.50 0.58 3.62
N MET A 169 9.94 -0.67 3.73
CA MET A 169 9.59 -1.72 2.78
C MET A 169 8.08 -2.03 2.83
N THR A 170 7.51 -2.13 4.01
CA THR A 170 6.06 -2.32 4.20
C THR A 170 5.26 -1.15 3.61
N PHE A 171 5.72 0.08 3.75
CA PHE A 171 5.07 1.25 3.16
C PHE A 171 5.00 1.14 1.63
N PHE A 172 6.09 0.82 0.95
CA PHE A 172 6.11 0.69 -0.51
C PHE A 172 5.42 -0.58 -1.00
N GLY A 173 5.56 -1.69 -0.28
CA GLY A 173 4.88 -2.95 -0.57
C GLY A 173 3.36 -2.81 -0.47
N SER A 174 2.84 -2.19 0.59
CA SER A 174 1.41 -1.92 0.75
C SER A 174 0.90 -0.95 -0.31
N THR A 175 1.67 0.11 -0.64
CA THR A 175 1.30 1.07 -1.70
C THR A 175 1.05 0.38 -3.04
N SER A 176 1.92 -0.55 -3.43
CA SER A 176 1.79 -1.26 -4.71
C SER A 176 0.65 -2.28 -4.70
N ASN A 177 0.47 -2.98 -3.59
CA ASN A 177 -0.51 -4.05 -3.44
C ASN A 177 -1.93 -3.51 -3.36
N ASP A 178 -2.17 -2.51 -2.49
CA ASP A 178 -3.49 -1.92 -2.29
C ASP A 178 -3.98 -1.20 -3.54
N SER A 179 -3.11 -0.50 -4.26
CA SER A 179 -3.46 0.14 -5.53
C SER A 179 -3.81 -0.84 -6.64
N ALA A 180 -3.33 -2.09 -6.57
CA ALA A 180 -3.61 -3.12 -7.55
C ALA A 180 -4.96 -3.80 -7.31
N PHE A 181 -5.36 -4.00 -6.05
CA PHE A 181 -6.54 -4.79 -5.68
C PHE A 181 -7.80 -3.96 -5.43
N ASN A 182 -7.68 -2.68 -5.11
CA ASN A 182 -8.82 -1.77 -4.91
C ASN A 182 -9.28 -1.09 -6.22
N ALA A 183 -8.95 -1.64 -7.35
CA ALA A 183 -9.40 -1.23 -8.68
C ALA A 183 -10.61 -2.05 -9.12
#